data_cbc3d47f5c13ee35da878781ffa7ca37
#
_entry.id   cbc3d47f5c13ee35da878781ffa7ca37
#
_cell.length_a   1.000
_cell.length_b   1.000
_cell.length_c   1.000
_cell.angle_alpha   90.00
_cell.angle_beta   90.00
_cell.angle_gamma   90.00
#
_symmetry.space_group_name_H-M   'P 1'
#
loop_
_entity.id
_entity.type
_entity.pdbx_description
1 polymer ?
#
loop_
_entity_poly.entity_id
_entity_poly.type
_entity_poly.pdbx_seq_one_letter_code
_entity_poly.pdbx_strand_id
1 'polypeptide(L)'
;FFQYDGQQLYAVLRTSVNQIPGLIAVNQGVGTVTGTNTAFTTTLVVGDYIVIRGASYRVLSIASDTSLQISPEYRGANITNAIVSRTIDTKIPQSQWYDVLDGSNSPSNPSGYKLDLTKIQMWYIDYSWYGAGAVRFGVRTVNGAIVYVYTFQNNNVQYTAYLRSGNMCSHYEQNNEIQTTYLTASIGTTDATINVGSTFGFNPAGGTAIIRGSGVSGVVEYIKYTSMTGTQLQGVTRGQTGGAAGTAFTYSATAPVSVEYAAPDTAALLSHWGSSVVMDGGFNNDASAIYNYGMTTALTSPNSTAAVPIMAIRIAPSVDNGTAGLFGLKEIINRLQLQLREIAVVTNTTYLVQLILNGVPSAFSGSFGSIAQSATNTDSISQVAVNTTNTVTISGGTSIAAFYSNASGQTTYDLSAISAIGNAALGGGTSNTVPTSQANVYPDGPDILYVVATTPTAGGSNTILARLNWVESQA
;
A
#
# COMPACT_ATOMS: atom_id res chain seq x y z
N PHE A 1 -6.28 -7.86 8.42
CA PHE A 1 -7.11 -8.61 7.47
C PHE A 1 -7.24 -10.07 7.88
N PHE A 2 -8.27 -10.73 7.39
CA PHE A 2 -8.37 -12.18 7.42
C PHE A 2 -7.70 -12.77 6.17
N GLN A 3 -6.99 -13.85 6.33
CA GLN A 3 -6.33 -14.56 5.23
C GLN A 3 -6.66 -16.04 5.29
N TYR A 4 -7.07 -16.63 4.17
CA TYR A 4 -7.16 -18.06 3.97
C TYR A 4 -6.12 -18.48 2.94
N ASP A 5 -5.25 -19.42 3.30
CA ASP A 5 -4.13 -19.86 2.45
C ASP A 5 -4.44 -21.14 1.65
N GLY A 6 -5.70 -21.56 1.63
CA GLY A 6 -6.16 -22.82 1.03
C GLY A 6 -6.24 -23.99 2.04
N GLN A 7 -5.63 -23.87 3.20
CA GLN A 7 -5.65 -24.88 4.26
C GLN A 7 -6.15 -24.33 5.59
N GLN A 8 -5.73 -23.12 5.95
CA GLN A 8 -5.98 -22.54 7.25
C GLN A 8 -6.36 -21.07 7.15
N LEU A 9 -7.21 -20.64 8.07
CA LEU A 9 -7.62 -19.25 8.23
C LEU A 9 -6.77 -18.57 9.28
N TYR A 10 -6.41 -17.30 9.03
CA TYR A 10 -5.59 -16.47 9.91
C TYR A 10 -6.23 -15.12 10.17
N ALA A 11 -6.03 -14.61 11.37
CA ALA A 11 -6.09 -13.19 11.63
C ALA A 11 -4.68 -12.61 11.42
N VAL A 12 -4.54 -11.59 10.60
CA VAL A 12 -3.23 -11.05 10.22
C VAL A 12 -3.17 -9.56 10.52
N LEU A 13 -2.16 -9.17 11.31
CA LEU A 13 -1.78 -7.78 11.47
C LEU A 13 -0.55 -7.51 10.61
N ARG A 14 -0.72 -6.69 9.58
CA ARG A 14 0.39 -6.17 8.78
C ARG A 14 0.94 -4.93 9.45
N THR A 15 2.25 -4.89 9.68
CA THR A 15 2.88 -3.70 10.25
C THR A 15 2.72 -2.51 9.32
N SER A 16 2.83 -1.32 9.90
CA SER A 16 2.90 -0.10 9.10
C SER A 16 4.07 -0.17 8.13
N VAL A 17 3.87 0.41 6.94
CA VAL A 17 4.87 0.43 5.87
C VAL A 17 6.10 1.23 6.30
N ASN A 18 7.29 0.63 6.24
CA ASN A 18 8.58 1.28 6.49
C ASN A 18 9.30 1.44 5.16
N GLN A 19 9.61 2.67 4.79
CA GLN A 19 10.38 2.93 3.58
C GLN A 19 11.80 2.35 3.70
N ILE A 20 12.25 1.74 2.63
CA ILE A 20 13.63 1.30 2.46
C ILE A 20 14.40 2.40 1.73
N PRO A 21 15.67 2.70 2.10
CA PRO A 21 16.48 3.68 1.40
C PRO A 21 16.67 3.34 -0.08
N GLY A 22 16.78 4.37 -0.92
CA GLY A 22 17.03 4.25 -2.35
C GLY A 22 15.77 4.11 -3.21
N LEU A 23 15.98 3.81 -4.47
CA LEU A 23 14.95 3.63 -5.49
C LEU A 23 15.11 2.29 -6.17
N ILE A 24 14.02 1.74 -6.70
CA ILE A 24 14.03 0.46 -7.40
C ILE A 24 13.59 0.60 -8.85
N ALA A 25 14.05 -0.34 -9.67
CA ALA A 25 13.55 -0.60 -11.01
C ALA A 25 13.12 -2.07 -11.12
N VAL A 26 12.00 -2.30 -11.78
CA VAL A 26 11.48 -3.64 -12.05
C VAL A 26 10.58 -3.61 -13.28
N ASN A 27 10.63 -4.64 -14.10
CA ASN A 27 9.80 -4.78 -15.28
C ASN A 27 8.61 -5.72 -15.01
N GLN A 28 7.52 -5.49 -15.70
CA GLN A 28 6.35 -6.36 -15.65
C GLN A 28 6.72 -7.80 -16.05
N GLY A 29 6.22 -8.79 -15.31
CA GLY A 29 6.49 -10.20 -15.52
C GLY A 29 7.91 -10.63 -15.12
N VAL A 30 8.64 -9.81 -14.34
CA VAL A 30 9.99 -10.12 -13.90
C VAL A 30 10.05 -10.12 -12.37
N GLY A 31 10.71 -11.14 -11.82
CA GLY A 31 10.91 -11.24 -10.37
C GLY A 31 12.17 -10.53 -9.88
N THR A 32 13.07 -10.09 -10.78
CA THR A 32 14.29 -9.39 -10.39
C THR A 32 14.02 -7.91 -10.18
N VAL A 33 14.30 -7.43 -8.97
CA VAL A 33 14.26 -6.02 -8.60
C VAL A 33 15.68 -5.49 -8.50
N THR A 34 15.95 -4.41 -9.22
CA THR A 34 17.24 -3.71 -9.16
C THR A 34 17.10 -2.42 -8.35
N GLY A 35 18.08 -2.15 -7.50
CA GLY A 35 18.11 -1.00 -6.61
C GLY A 35 19.18 0.02 -7.01
N THR A 36 18.91 1.29 -6.71
CA THR A 36 19.86 2.40 -6.79
C THR A 36 19.93 3.07 -5.43
N ASN A 37 21.11 3.10 -4.83
CA ASN A 37 21.34 3.58 -3.46
C ASN A 37 20.51 2.81 -2.41
N THR A 38 20.19 1.56 -2.69
CA THR A 38 19.53 0.64 -1.76
C THR A 38 20.56 -0.09 -0.90
N ALA A 39 20.10 -0.69 0.20
CA ALA A 39 20.91 -1.49 1.12
C ALA A 39 20.14 -2.77 1.50
N PHE A 40 19.76 -3.56 0.49
CA PHE A 40 18.88 -4.71 0.66
C PHE A 40 19.40 -5.73 1.66
N THR A 41 20.73 -5.99 1.67
CA THR A 41 21.34 -6.98 2.57
C THR A 41 21.24 -6.62 4.05
N THR A 42 21.11 -5.33 4.37
CA THR A 42 21.01 -4.84 5.76
C THR A 42 19.59 -4.45 6.16
N THR A 43 18.72 -4.16 5.19
CA THR A 43 17.36 -3.67 5.45
C THR A 43 16.29 -4.74 5.31
N LEU A 44 16.58 -5.83 4.63
CA LEU A 44 15.65 -6.91 4.33
C LEU A 44 16.23 -8.27 4.71
N VAL A 45 15.33 -9.20 4.98
CA VAL A 45 15.66 -10.63 5.06
C VAL A 45 14.77 -11.41 4.09
N VAL A 46 15.26 -12.58 3.66
CA VAL A 46 14.47 -13.48 2.82
C VAL A 46 13.20 -13.88 3.54
N GLY A 47 12.08 -13.77 2.83
CA GLY A 47 10.75 -14.00 3.38
C GLY A 47 10.01 -12.72 3.79
N ASP A 48 10.68 -11.59 3.88
CA ASP A 48 10.03 -10.29 4.09
C ASP A 48 9.05 -9.97 2.95
N TYR A 49 8.06 -9.14 3.26
CA TYR A 49 7.19 -8.57 2.26
C TYR A 49 7.59 -7.12 1.99
N ILE A 50 7.79 -6.81 0.71
CA ILE A 50 8.00 -5.44 0.24
C ILE A 50 6.77 -4.97 -0.51
N VAL A 51 6.49 -3.69 -0.41
CA VAL A 51 5.37 -3.03 -1.10
C VAL A 51 5.94 -2.18 -2.23
N ILE A 52 5.50 -2.49 -3.44
CA ILE A 52 5.83 -1.76 -4.65
C ILE A 52 4.52 -1.27 -5.26
N ARG A 53 4.33 0.05 -5.31
CA ARG A 53 3.10 0.68 -5.82
C ARG A 53 1.81 0.07 -5.25
N GLY A 54 1.77 -0.09 -3.92
CA GLY A 54 0.61 -0.59 -3.21
C GLY A 54 0.41 -2.11 -3.24
N ALA A 55 1.16 -2.85 -4.06
CA ALA A 55 1.11 -4.31 -4.10
C ALA A 55 2.25 -4.94 -3.29
N SER A 56 1.94 -6.01 -2.56
CA SER A 56 2.90 -6.73 -1.73
C SER A 56 3.56 -7.85 -2.51
N TYR A 57 4.87 -7.97 -2.35
CA TYR A 57 5.70 -9.01 -2.94
C TYR A 57 6.60 -9.63 -1.89
N ARG A 58 6.74 -10.93 -1.90
CA ARG A 58 7.64 -11.64 -0.98
C ARG A 58 9.06 -11.63 -1.52
N VAL A 59 10.04 -11.33 -0.69
CA VAL A 59 11.46 -11.43 -1.02
C VAL A 59 11.88 -12.90 -1.02
N LEU A 60 12.30 -13.43 -2.18
CA LEU A 60 12.77 -14.80 -2.34
C LEU A 60 14.26 -14.95 -2.07
N SER A 61 15.05 -14.02 -2.55
CA SER A 61 16.50 -14.00 -2.35
C SER A 61 17.03 -12.58 -2.44
N ILE A 62 18.14 -12.32 -1.79
CA ILE A 62 18.87 -11.06 -1.83
C ILE A 62 20.28 -11.37 -2.33
N ALA A 63 20.58 -10.93 -3.56
CA ALA A 63 21.87 -11.18 -4.19
C ALA A 63 22.93 -10.14 -3.80
N SER A 64 22.50 -8.90 -3.58
CA SER A 64 23.37 -7.78 -3.18
C SER A 64 22.52 -6.63 -2.60
N ASP A 65 23.18 -5.56 -2.18
CA ASP A 65 22.49 -4.32 -1.76
C ASP A 65 21.62 -3.70 -2.85
N THR A 66 21.85 -4.07 -4.11
CA THR A 66 21.15 -3.50 -5.25
C THR A 66 20.40 -4.53 -6.10
N SER A 67 20.30 -5.78 -5.65
CA SER A 67 19.59 -6.83 -6.39
C SER A 67 18.92 -7.83 -5.47
N LEU A 68 17.62 -8.06 -5.70
CA LEU A 68 16.85 -9.09 -5.03
C LEU A 68 15.83 -9.73 -5.98
N GLN A 69 15.28 -10.87 -5.58
CA GLN A 69 14.20 -11.58 -6.28
C GLN A 69 12.93 -11.53 -5.46
N ILE A 70 11.81 -11.35 -6.13
CA ILE A 70 10.47 -11.31 -5.53
C ILE A 70 9.56 -12.41 -6.08
N SER A 71 8.56 -12.78 -5.31
CA SER A 71 7.43 -13.60 -5.71
C SER A 71 6.12 -12.96 -5.22
N PRO A 72 5.07 -12.96 -6.05
CA PRO A 72 5.08 -13.28 -7.48
C PRO A 72 5.95 -12.31 -8.30
N GLU A 73 6.13 -12.61 -9.58
CA GLU A 73 6.73 -11.65 -10.51
C GLU A 73 5.93 -10.34 -10.52
N TYR A 74 6.64 -9.22 -10.76
CA TYR A 74 6.02 -7.91 -10.71
C TYR A 74 4.89 -7.77 -11.74
N ARG A 75 3.71 -7.35 -11.29
CA ARG A 75 2.47 -7.32 -12.09
C ARG A 75 2.13 -5.93 -12.62
N GLY A 76 2.74 -4.90 -12.10
CA GLY A 76 2.49 -3.51 -12.51
C GLY A 76 3.22 -3.13 -13.80
N ALA A 77 2.99 -1.91 -14.26
CA ALA A 77 3.75 -1.33 -15.37
C ALA A 77 5.23 -1.18 -15.00
N ASN A 78 6.14 -1.22 -16.01
CA ASN A 78 7.57 -1.08 -15.80
C ASN A 78 7.92 0.13 -14.94
N ILE A 79 8.80 -0.05 -13.99
CA ILE A 79 9.30 0.97 -13.08
C ILE A 79 10.78 1.17 -13.33
N THR A 80 11.20 2.42 -13.44
CA THR A 80 12.61 2.81 -13.53
C THR A 80 13.12 3.45 -12.24
N ASN A 81 12.23 4.11 -11.49
CA ASN A 81 12.55 4.78 -10.23
C ASN A 81 11.29 4.81 -9.35
N ALA A 82 11.16 3.88 -8.42
CA ALA A 82 10.11 3.90 -7.41
C ALA A 82 10.71 3.70 -6.02
N ILE A 83 10.06 4.24 -5.03
CA ILE A 83 10.33 3.89 -3.64
C ILE A 83 9.79 2.50 -3.36
N VAL A 84 10.42 1.82 -2.43
CA VAL A 84 9.99 0.53 -1.92
C VAL A 84 9.89 0.58 -0.40
N SER A 85 8.93 -0.13 0.13
CA SER A 85 8.69 -0.17 1.57
C SER A 85 8.59 -1.61 2.04
N ARG A 86 8.82 -1.83 3.32
CA ARG A 86 8.75 -3.15 3.96
C ARG A 86 7.55 -3.23 4.88
N THR A 87 6.88 -4.38 4.88
CA THR A 87 5.87 -4.74 5.90
C THR A 87 6.21 -6.10 6.50
N ILE A 88 5.78 -6.33 7.73
CA ILE A 88 5.87 -7.62 8.42
C ILE A 88 4.47 -8.04 8.80
N ASP A 89 4.08 -9.26 8.42
CA ASP A 89 2.80 -9.84 8.78
C ASP A 89 2.93 -10.70 10.04
N THR A 90 2.20 -10.35 11.07
CA THR A 90 1.99 -11.23 12.23
C THR A 90 0.73 -12.04 12.00
N LYS A 91 0.87 -13.36 11.77
CA LYS A 91 -0.23 -14.26 11.43
C LYS A 91 -0.58 -15.14 12.60
N ILE A 92 -1.83 -15.11 13.02
CA ILE A 92 -2.36 -15.96 14.09
C ILE A 92 -3.36 -16.95 13.46
N PRO A 93 -3.02 -18.25 13.44
CA PRO A 93 -3.91 -19.27 12.87
C PRO A 93 -5.17 -19.43 13.69
N GLN A 94 -6.27 -19.85 13.05
CA GLN A 94 -7.55 -20.08 13.69
C GLN A 94 -7.47 -20.95 14.95
N SER A 95 -6.59 -21.94 14.94
CA SER A 95 -6.37 -22.84 16.09
C SER A 95 -5.83 -22.15 17.36
N GLN A 96 -5.30 -20.93 17.23
CA GLN A 96 -4.79 -20.11 18.33
C GLN A 96 -5.70 -18.93 18.68
N TRP A 97 -6.88 -18.85 18.08
CA TRP A 97 -7.85 -17.83 18.42
C TRP A 97 -8.46 -18.06 19.79
N TYR A 98 -8.96 -17.02 20.43
CA TYR A 98 -9.68 -17.13 21.71
C TYR A 98 -11.02 -17.85 21.54
N ASP A 99 -11.57 -17.80 20.33
CA ASP A 99 -12.72 -18.55 19.91
C ASP A 99 -12.42 -19.15 18.53
N VAL A 100 -12.15 -20.44 18.48
CA VAL A 100 -11.67 -21.14 17.29
C VAL A 100 -12.78 -21.40 16.25
N LEU A 101 -14.04 -21.13 16.59
CA LEU A 101 -15.20 -21.26 15.71
C LEU A 101 -15.32 -22.65 15.04
N ASP A 102 -15.00 -23.73 15.75
CA ASP A 102 -15.03 -25.10 15.24
C ASP A 102 -16.37 -25.81 15.48
N GLY A 103 -17.28 -25.16 16.20
CA GLY A 103 -18.58 -25.68 16.57
C GLY A 103 -18.57 -26.61 17.80
N SER A 104 -17.43 -26.79 18.44
CA SER A 104 -17.36 -27.49 19.69
C SER A 104 -17.88 -26.60 20.86
N ASN A 105 -18.35 -27.22 21.93
CA ASN A 105 -18.66 -26.51 23.19
C ASN A 105 -17.48 -26.62 24.14
N SER A 106 -16.26 -26.38 23.63
CA SER A 106 -15.02 -26.45 24.41
C SER A 106 -14.63 -25.07 24.94
N PRO A 107 -13.74 -24.98 25.93
CA PRO A 107 -13.19 -23.69 26.39
C PRO A 107 -12.50 -22.89 25.27
N SER A 108 -12.04 -23.55 24.21
CA SER A 108 -11.43 -22.90 23.04
C SER A 108 -12.47 -22.41 22.01
N ASN A 109 -13.73 -22.79 22.16
CA ASN A 109 -14.85 -22.30 21.32
C ASN A 109 -16.04 -21.90 22.21
N PRO A 110 -15.89 -20.84 23.03
CA PRO A 110 -16.93 -20.47 24.00
C PRO A 110 -18.23 -20.00 23.36
N SER A 111 -18.22 -19.54 22.12
CA SER A 111 -19.45 -19.17 21.41
C SER A 111 -20.25 -20.36 20.90
N GLY A 112 -19.65 -21.55 20.82
CA GLY A 112 -20.22 -22.73 20.17
C GLY A 112 -20.47 -22.54 18.66
N TYR A 113 -20.04 -21.40 18.09
CA TYR A 113 -20.28 -21.11 16.66
C TYR A 113 -19.35 -21.95 15.79
N LYS A 114 -19.91 -22.45 14.68
CA LYS A 114 -19.15 -23.16 13.65
C LYS A 114 -19.03 -22.28 12.41
N LEU A 115 -17.82 -21.88 12.08
CA LEU A 115 -17.52 -21.15 10.86
C LEU A 115 -17.48 -22.10 9.66
N ASP A 116 -18.21 -21.77 8.61
CA ASP A 116 -18.24 -22.52 7.35
C ASP A 116 -17.85 -21.54 6.23
N LEU A 117 -16.60 -21.64 5.75
CA LEU A 117 -16.07 -20.76 4.70
C LEU A 117 -16.71 -20.97 3.33
N THR A 118 -17.50 -22.05 3.14
CA THR A 118 -18.25 -22.28 1.90
C THR A 118 -19.52 -21.45 1.83
N LYS A 119 -19.88 -20.79 2.92
CA LYS A 119 -21.10 -19.97 3.05
C LYS A 119 -20.74 -18.50 3.18
N ILE A 120 -21.73 -17.64 2.96
CA ILE A 120 -21.60 -16.21 3.19
C ILE A 120 -21.27 -15.95 4.65
N GLN A 121 -20.22 -15.19 4.89
CA GLN A 121 -19.77 -14.76 6.21
C GLN A 121 -19.72 -13.25 6.28
N MET A 122 -20.00 -12.69 7.45
CA MET A 122 -19.84 -11.27 7.73
C MET A 122 -18.67 -11.09 8.68
N TRP A 123 -17.55 -10.60 8.13
CA TRP A 123 -16.33 -10.33 8.85
C TRP A 123 -16.37 -8.96 9.49
N TYR A 124 -15.75 -8.83 10.63
CA TYR A 124 -15.67 -7.60 11.39
C TYR A 124 -14.25 -7.35 11.87
N ILE A 125 -13.75 -6.14 11.63
CA ILE A 125 -12.46 -5.68 12.14
C ILE A 125 -12.69 -4.32 12.77
N ASP A 126 -12.31 -4.21 14.04
CA ASP A 126 -12.42 -3.00 14.83
C ASP A 126 -10.98 -2.58 15.24
N TYR A 127 -10.67 -1.33 15.07
CA TYR A 127 -9.32 -0.83 15.34
C TYR A 127 -9.35 0.63 15.81
N SER A 128 -8.34 1.00 16.59
CA SER A 128 -8.17 2.40 16.98
C SER A 128 -7.59 3.20 15.83
N TRP A 129 -8.23 4.28 15.49
CA TRP A 129 -7.82 5.23 14.44
C TRP A 129 -6.40 5.76 14.65
N TYR A 130 -5.98 5.96 15.91
CA TYR A 130 -4.64 6.44 16.22
C TYR A 130 -3.53 5.41 15.98
N GLY A 131 -3.88 4.17 15.67
CA GLY A 131 -2.93 3.10 15.44
C GLY A 131 -2.16 2.66 16.70
N ALA A 132 -2.62 3.04 17.88
CA ALA A 132 -1.97 2.73 19.14
C ALA A 132 -2.75 1.74 20.01
N GLY A 133 -4.06 1.62 19.80
CA GLY A 133 -4.93 0.74 20.56
C GLY A 133 -4.85 -0.73 20.16
N ALA A 134 -5.93 -1.45 20.39
CA ALA A 134 -6.07 -2.84 19.96
C ALA A 134 -6.71 -2.93 18.57
N VAL A 135 -6.38 -4.01 17.83
CA VAL A 135 -7.10 -4.41 16.62
C VAL A 135 -7.83 -5.69 16.91
N ARG A 136 -9.17 -5.66 16.88
CA ARG A 136 -10.02 -6.80 17.19
C ARG A 136 -10.59 -7.40 15.92
N PHE A 137 -10.49 -8.70 15.81
CA PHE A 137 -11.00 -9.50 14.71
C PHE A 137 -12.25 -10.25 15.16
N GLY A 138 -13.31 -10.20 14.39
CA GLY A 138 -14.57 -10.83 14.74
C GLY A 138 -15.35 -11.35 13.55
N VAL A 139 -16.36 -12.18 13.84
CA VAL A 139 -17.33 -12.69 12.89
C VAL A 139 -18.71 -12.42 13.43
N ARG A 140 -19.61 -11.97 12.58
CA ARG A 140 -21.01 -11.78 12.98
C ARG A 140 -21.76 -13.09 12.85
N THR A 141 -22.32 -13.56 13.95
CA THR A 141 -23.08 -14.81 14.00
C THR A 141 -24.50 -14.61 13.47
N VAL A 142 -25.21 -15.73 13.26
CA VAL A 142 -26.60 -15.76 12.80
C VAL A 142 -27.56 -14.96 13.71
N ASN A 143 -27.23 -14.81 14.98
CA ASN A 143 -28.01 -14.04 15.95
C ASN A 143 -27.72 -12.53 15.91
N GLY A 144 -26.86 -12.10 14.99
CA GLY A 144 -26.46 -10.70 14.85
C GLY A 144 -25.37 -10.24 15.83
N ALA A 145 -24.97 -11.07 16.79
CA ALA A 145 -23.89 -10.76 17.71
C ALA A 145 -22.51 -10.87 17.01
N ILE A 146 -21.57 -10.03 17.43
CA ILE A 146 -20.18 -10.12 16.98
C ILE A 146 -19.43 -10.98 17.98
N VAL A 147 -18.82 -12.06 17.51
CA VAL A 147 -17.88 -12.87 18.26
C VAL A 147 -16.47 -12.42 17.89
N TYR A 148 -15.75 -11.83 18.85
CA TYR A 148 -14.36 -11.48 18.66
C TYR A 148 -13.50 -12.73 18.82
N VAL A 149 -12.80 -13.08 17.75
CA VAL A 149 -11.97 -14.29 17.68
C VAL A 149 -10.53 -14.06 18.12
N TYR A 150 -10.01 -12.88 17.84
CA TYR A 150 -8.64 -12.51 18.23
C TYR A 150 -8.48 -10.99 18.40
N THR A 151 -7.52 -10.61 19.24
CA THR A 151 -7.17 -9.20 19.48
C THR A 151 -5.65 -9.03 19.43
N PHE A 152 -5.18 -8.22 18.52
CA PHE A 152 -3.81 -7.73 18.55
C PHE A 152 -3.75 -6.50 19.47
N GLN A 153 -2.99 -6.62 20.53
CA GLN A 153 -2.77 -5.54 21.48
C GLN A 153 -1.54 -4.74 21.09
N ASN A 154 -1.67 -3.44 20.90
CA ASN A 154 -0.55 -2.59 20.53
C ASN A 154 -0.11 -1.66 21.68
N ASN A 155 -1.07 -1.00 22.35
CA ASN A 155 -0.77 -0.12 23.47
C ASN A 155 -0.15 -0.89 24.63
N ASN A 156 0.89 -0.34 25.23
CA ASN A 156 1.70 -0.93 26.31
C ASN A 156 2.41 -2.25 25.91
N VAL A 157 2.47 -2.59 24.61
CA VAL A 157 3.13 -3.81 24.09
C VAL A 157 4.12 -3.46 22.98
N GLN A 158 3.75 -2.56 22.07
CA GLN A 158 4.57 -2.21 20.90
C GLN A 158 5.17 -0.81 21.04
N TYR A 159 6.30 -0.60 20.39
CA TYR A 159 7.00 0.70 20.35
C TYR A 159 6.53 1.63 19.23
N THR A 160 5.78 1.10 18.29
CA THR A 160 5.31 1.84 17.10
C THR A 160 3.83 1.62 16.88
N ALA A 161 3.17 2.60 16.30
CA ALA A 161 1.79 2.46 15.89
C ALA A 161 1.65 1.47 14.72
N TYR A 162 0.55 0.71 14.68
CA TYR A 162 0.27 -0.21 13.58
C TYR A 162 -0.27 0.51 12.33
N LEU A 163 -0.78 1.71 12.46
CA LEU A 163 -1.22 2.55 11.34
C LEU A 163 -0.28 3.73 11.17
N ARG A 164 0.02 4.06 9.92
CA ARG A 164 0.80 5.24 9.53
C ARG A 164 0.01 6.20 8.64
N SER A 165 -1.20 5.84 8.26
CA SER A 165 -2.11 6.68 7.49
C SER A 165 -3.41 6.84 8.25
N GLY A 166 -3.96 8.04 8.26
CA GLY A 166 -5.29 8.32 8.78
C GLY A 166 -6.42 7.84 7.88
N ASN A 167 -6.11 7.32 6.71
CA ASN A 167 -7.09 6.82 5.75
C ASN A 167 -6.80 5.37 5.39
N MET A 168 -7.75 4.48 5.66
CA MET A 168 -7.66 3.08 5.28
C MET A 168 -8.81 2.74 4.32
N CYS A 169 -8.45 2.27 3.14
CA CYS A 169 -9.41 1.68 2.22
C CYS A 169 -9.64 0.20 2.56
N SER A 170 -10.84 -0.30 2.29
CA SER A 170 -11.07 -1.75 2.28
C SER A 170 -10.35 -2.36 1.08
N HIS A 171 -9.60 -3.43 1.33
CA HIS A 171 -8.82 -4.13 0.32
C HIS A 171 -9.21 -5.61 0.29
N TYR A 172 -9.42 -6.13 -0.90
CA TYR A 172 -9.68 -7.53 -1.18
C TYR A 172 -8.64 -8.02 -2.16
N GLU A 173 -7.97 -9.09 -1.80
CA GLU A 173 -6.94 -9.67 -2.65
C GLU A 173 -7.19 -11.16 -2.79
N GLN A 174 -7.19 -11.62 -4.02
CA GLN A 174 -7.07 -13.02 -4.34
C GLN A 174 -5.74 -13.23 -5.04
N ASN A 175 -4.90 -14.03 -4.44
CA ASN A 175 -3.60 -14.32 -4.96
C ASN A 175 -3.48 -15.81 -5.24
N ASN A 176 -3.20 -16.15 -6.50
CA ASN A 176 -2.88 -17.52 -6.91
C ASN A 176 -1.37 -17.76 -6.75
N GLU A 177 -0.83 -17.35 -5.61
CA GLU A 177 0.59 -17.47 -5.33
C GLU A 177 0.90 -18.91 -4.91
N ILE A 178 1.64 -19.60 -5.76
CA ILE A 178 2.28 -20.85 -5.40
C ILE A 178 3.32 -20.53 -4.33
N GLN A 179 3.23 -21.13 -3.15
CA GLN A 179 4.25 -20.96 -2.12
C GLN A 179 5.59 -21.42 -2.68
N THR A 180 6.54 -20.49 -2.74
CA THR A 180 7.85 -20.72 -3.32
C THR A 180 8.92 -20.41 -2.28
N THR A 181 9.87 -21.30 -2.16
CA THR A 181 11.12 -21.16 -1.43
C THR A 181 12.29 -21.38 -2.37
N TYR A 182 13.48 -21.53 -1.86
CA TYR A 182 14.69 -21.78 -2.66
C TYR A 182 15.58 -22.78 -1.94
N LEU A 183 16.41 -23.49 -2.70
CA LEU A 183 17.42 -24.38 -2.16
C LEU A 183 18.51 -23.58 -1.45
N THR A 184 18.84 -23.95 -0.21
CA THR A 184 19.96 -23.34 0.53
C THR A 184 21.29 -24.05 0.28
N ALA A 185 21.28 -25.25 -0.31
CA ALA A 185 22.42 -26.02 -0.74
C ALA A 185 22.15 -26.68 -2.09
N SER A 186 23.20 -26.99 -2.82
CA SER A 186 23.09 -27.79 -4.05
C SER A 186 22.63 -29.21 -3.72
N ILE A 187 21.82 -29.79 -4.58
CA ILE A 187 21.29 -31.15 -4.41
C ILE A 187 21.66 -32.02 -5.61
N GLY A 188 21.96 -33.29 -5.32
CA GLY A 188 22.17 -34.35 -6.30
C GLY A 188 20.87 -35.01 -6.73
N THR A 189 20.97 -36.07 -7.53
CA THR A 189 19.81 -36.80 -8.05
C THR A 189 19.18 -37.77 -7.06
N THR A 190 19.86 -38.09 -5.95
CA THR A 190 19.47 -39.11 -4.97
C THR A 190 19.17 -38.54 -3.57
N ASP A 191 19.24 -37.23 -3.39
CA ASP A 191 19.07 -36.65 -2.08
C ASP A 191 17.62 -36.82 -1.57
N ALA A 192 17.51 -37.45 -0.40
CA ALA A 192 16.26 -37.73 0.27
C ALA A 192 15.88 -36.63 1.31
N THR A 193 16.77 -35.66 1.52
CA THR A 193 16.51 -34.47 2.33
C THR A 193 16.93 -33.25 1.54
N ILE A 194 16.03 -32.28 1.42
CA ILE A 194 16.26 -31.04 0.67
C ILE A 194 16.23 -29.87 1.60
N ASN A 195 17.32 -29.12 1.68
CA ASN A 195 17.43 -27.91 2.49
C ASN A 195 16.84 -26.72 1.73
N VAL A 196 15.90 -26.02 2.32
CA VAL A 196 15.23 -24.86 1.75
C VAL A 196 15.26 -23.67 2.71
N GLY A 197 15.08 -22.47 2.20
CA GLY A 197 15.08 -21.25 3.01
C GLY A 197 13.93 -21.19 4.01
N SER A 198 12.78 -21.77 3.67
CA SER A 198 11.61 -21.88 4.54
C SER A 198 10.66 -22.92 3.99
N THR A 199 10.02 -23.67 4.87
CA THR A 199 8.93 -24.60 4.52
C THR A 199 7.55 -24.03 4.80
N PHE A 200 7.47 -22.75 5.09
CA PHE A 200 6.18 -22.06 5.31
C PHE A 200 5.26 -22.25 4.09
N GLY A 201 4.02 -22.69 4.34
CA GLY A 201 3.04 -22.96 3.28
C GLY A 201 3.17 -24.33 2.61
N PHE A 202 4.16 -25.15 3.01
CA PHE A 202 4.21 -26.57 2.62
C PHE A 202 3.39 -27.40 3.60
N ASN A 203 2.82 -28.51 3.12
CA ASN A 203 2.02 -29.38 3.96
C ASN A 203 2.92 -30.21 4.92
N PRO A 204 2.80 -30.08 6.24
CA PRO A 204 3.64 -30.81 7.20
C PRO A 204 3.44 -32.35 7.14
N ALA A 205 2.30 -32.82 6.65
CA ALA A 205 2.00 -34.25 6.48
C ALA A 205 2.59 -34.85 5.19
N GLY A 206 3.35 -34.06 4.43
CA GLY A 206 3.90 -34.45 3.14
C GLY A 206 3.08 -33.94 1.95
N GLY A 207 3.70 -33.95 0.77
CA GLY A 207 3.10 -33.42 -0.43
C GLY A 207 4.02 -33.50 -1.63
N THR A 208 3.65 -32.85 -2.72
CA THR A 208 4.47 -32.72 -3.92
C THR A 208 5.01 -31.30 -4.00
N ALA A 209 6.25 -31.16 -4.41
CA ALA A 209 6.86 -29.88 -4.69
C ALA A 209 7.57 -29.89 -6.07
N ILE A 210 7.76 -28.72 -6.62
CA ILE A 210 8.35 -28.51 -7.93
C ILE A 210 9.64 -27.75 -7.76
N ILE A 211 10.73 -28.30 -8.31
CA ILE A 211 12.03 -27.61 -8.41
C ILE A 211 12.21 -27.13 -9.84
N ARG A 212 12.52 -25.84 -10.00
CA ARG A 212 12.67 -25.21 -11.31
C ARG A 212 14.05 -24.58 -11.44
N GLY A 213 14.58 -24.69 -12.65
CA GLY A 213 15.79 -23.97 -13.06
C GLY A 213 17.04 -24.53 -12.41
N SER A 214 18.04 -24.56 -13.13
CA SER A 214 19.48 -24.40 -12.95
C SER A 214 20.26 -25.38 -13.79
N GLY A 215 21.23 -24.92 -14.47
CA GLY A 215 22.18 -25.71 -15.30
C GLY A 215 21.58 -26.20 -16.62
N VAL A 216 20.29 -26.54 -16.68
CA VAL A 216 19.58 -26.86 -17.91
C VAL A 216 18.32 -25.98 -17.97
N SER A 217 18.29 -25.03 -18.89
CA SER A 217 17.17 -24.12 -19.11
C SER A 217 15.87 -24.87 -19.33
N GLY A 218 14.83 -24.54 -18.53
CA GLY A 218 13.48 -25.04 -18.72
C GLY A 218 13.17 -26.38 -18.05
N VAL A 219 14.07 -26.98 -17.29
CA VAL A 219 13.81 -28.24 -16.60
C VAL A 219 13.01 -28.03 -15.33
N VAL A 220 11.94 -28.79 -15.22
CA VAL A 220 11.04 -28.85 -14.06
C VAL A 220 11.08 -30.26 -13.52
N GLU A 221 11.40 -30.42 -12.23
CA GLU A 221 11.33 -31.71 -11.54
C GLU A 221 10.24 -31.69 -10.48
N TYR A 222 9.42 -32.73 -10.46
CA TYR A 222 8.47 -32.98 -9.39
C TYR A 222 9.10 -33.91 -8.37
N ILE A 223 9.01 -33.53 -7.10
CA ILE A 223 9.45 -34.31 -5.96
C ILE A 223 8.29 -34.57 -5.02
N LYS A 224 8.30 -35.71 -4.35
CA LYS A 224 7.36 -36.01 -3.28
C LYS A 224 8.12 -36.04 -1.95
N TYR A 225 7.64 -35.36 -0.93
CA TYR A 225 8.20 -35.40 0.42
C TYR A 225 7.16 -35.97 1.40
N THR A 226 7.60 -36.58 2.50
CA THR A 226 6.73 -37.23 3.48
C THR A 226 6.62 -36.48 4.79
N SER A 227 7.57 -35.60 5.10
CA SER A 227 7.58 -34.75 6.28
C SER A 227 8.44 -33.53 6.04
N MET A 228 8.41 -32.59 6.95
CA MET A 228 9.23 -31.38 6.88
C MET A 228 9.63 -30.87 8.26
N THR A 229 10.68 -30.06 8.30
CA THR A 229 11.04 -29.15 9.40
C THR A 229 10.86 -27.71 8.90
N GLY A 230 11.15 -26.71 9.73
CA GLY A 230 11.06 -25.29 9.30
C GLY A 230 11.93 -24.92 8.08
N THR A 231 12.96 -25.72 7.77
CA THR A 231 13.94 -25.46 6.71
C THR A 231 14.31 -26.68 5.89
N GLN A 232 13.60 -27.81 6.00
CA GLN A 232 13.90 -29.03 5.27
C GLN A 232 12.65 -29.74 4.81
N LEU A 233 12.66 -30.26 3.59
CA LEU A 233 11.76 -31.29 3.12
C LEU A 233 12.44 -32.64 3.30
N GLN A 234 11.76 -33.60 3.94
CA GLN A 234 12.31 -34.90 4.34
C GLN A 234 11.56 -36.06 3.72
N GLY A 235 12.24 -37.23 3.61
CA GLY A 235 11.70 -38.41 2.96
C GLY A 235 11.37 -38.13 1.49
N VAL A 236 12.26 -37.40 0.82
CA VAL A 236 12.04 -36.93 -0.55
C VAL A 236 12.25 -38.07 -1.53
N THR A 237 11.27 -38.29 -2.39
CA THR A 237 11.39 -39.12 -3.59
C THR A 237 11.50 -38.21 -4.79
N ARG A 238 12.59 -38.38 -5.55
CA ARG A 238 12.96 -37.55 -6.70
C ARG A 238 12.33 -38.05 -8.01
N GLY A 239 12.26 -37.19 -9.02
CA GLY A 239 11.86 -37.55 -10.38
C GLY A 239 10.45 -38.10 -10.50
N GLN A 240 9.46 -37.46 -9.86
CA GLN A 240 8.07 -37.93 -9.92
C GLN A 240 7.43 -37.61 -11.27
N THR A 241 6.37 -38.40 -11.60
CA THR A 241 5.56 -38.18 -12.80
C THR A 241 4.83 -36.86 -12.74
N GLY A 242 4.87 -36.07 -13.81
CA GLY A 242 4.30 -34.72 -13.90
C GLY A 242 5.30 -33.67 -14.41
N GLY A 243 6.59 -33.92 -14.20
CA GLY A 243 7.68 -33.13 -14.76
C GLY A 243 8.28 -33.73 -16.03
N ALA A 244 9.54 -33.44 -16.34
CA ALA A 244 10.28 -34.09 -17.41
C ALA A 244 10.47 -35.57 -17.08
N ALA A 245 9.50 -36.34 -17.41
CA ALA A 245 9.38 -37.83 -17.43
C ALA A 245 10.26 -38.59 -16.43
N GLY A 246 9.96 -38.47 -15.13
CA GLY A 246 10.51 -39.41 -14.14
C GLY A 246 12.03 -39.30 -13.90
N THR A 247 12.64 -38.19 -14.28
CA THR A 247 14.09 -37.99 -14.15
C THR A 247 14.41 -37.02 -13.02
N ALA A 248 15.33 -37.40 -12.15
CA ALA A 248 15.90 -36.54 -11.13
C ALA A 248 17.09 -35.77 -11.69
N PHE A 249 17.21 -34.49 -11.37
CA PHE A 249 18.25 -33.59 -11.82
C PHE A 249 19.10 -33.07 -10.65
N THR A 250 20.26 -32.56 -10.96
CA THR A 250 21.09 -31.81 -10.02
C THR A 250 20.68 -30.34 -10.05
N TYR A 251 20.59 -29.72 -8.89
CA TYR A 251 20.26 -28.29 -8.78
C TYR A 251 21.29 -27.59 -7.93
N SER A 252 21.64 -26.37 -8.32
CA SER A 252 22.48 -25.48 -7.52
C SER A 252 21.69 -24.89 -6.35
N ALA A 253 22.39 -24.44 -5.33
CA ALA A 253 21.80 -23.55 -4.32
C ALA A 253 21.11 -22.37 -5.01
N THR A 254 20.05 -21.86 -4.41
CA THR A 254 19.17 -20.81 -4.91
C THR A 254 18.11 -21.23 -5.95
N ALA A 255 18.09 -22.48 -6.41
CA ALA A 255 17.03 -22.96 -7.29
C ALA A 255 15.67 -22.86 -6.60
N PRO A 256 14.64 -22.29 -7.25
CA PRO A 256 13.32 -22.13 -6.66
C PRO A 256 12.61 -23.47 -6.49
N VAL A 257 12.00 -23.65 -5.32
CA VAL A 257 11.17 -24.81 -4.94
C VAL A 257 9.78 -24.32 -4.62
N SER A 258 8.77 -24.82 -5.34
CA SER A 258 7.36 -24.44 -5.14
C SER A 258 6.53 -25.62 -4.70
N VAL A 259 5.48 -25.36 -3.92
CA VAL A 259 4.45 -26.36 -3.66
C VAL A 259 3.70 -26.66 -4.96
N GLU A 260 3.51 -27.93 -5.28
CA GLU A 260 2.48 -28.32 -6.21
C GLU A 260 1.17 -28.44 -5.41
N TYR A 261 0.25 -27.54 -5.67
CA TYR A 261 -1.13 -27.87 -5.37
C TYR A 261 -1.57 -28.86 -6.43
N ALA A 262 -1.97 -30.07 -6.04
CA ALA A 262 -2.78 -30.94 -6.90
C ALA A 262 -3.85 -30.03 -7.47
N ALA A 263 -3.79 -29.78 -8.79
CA ALA A 263 -4.63 -28.76 -9.41
C ALA A 263 -6.05 -28.94 -8.92
N PRO A 264 -6.60 -28.09 -8.06
CA PRO A 264 -8.02 -28.14 -7.82
C PRO A 264 -8.64 -27.74 -9.14
N ASP A 265 -9.59 -28.45 -9.59
CA ASP A 265 -10.42 -28.13 -10.77
C ASP A 265 -11.12 -26.78 -10.60
N THR A 266 -10.89 -26.10 -9.50
CA THR A 266 -11.51 -24.84 -9.16
C THR A 266 -10.45 -23.80 -8.87
N ALA A 267 -10.43 -22.74 -9.67
CA ALA A 267 -9.73 -21.51 -9.32
C ALA A 267 -10.23 -21.05 -7.93
N ALA A 268 -9.31 -20.56 -7.10
CA ALA A 268 -9.70 -19.93 -5.86
C ALA A 268 -10.75 -18.85 -6.16
N LEU A 269 -11.85 -18.86 -5.43
CA LEU A 269 -12.96 -17.92 -5.62
C LEU A 269 -13.17 -17.12 -4.35
N LEU A 270 -13.08 -15.80 -4.48
CA LEU A 270 -13.50 -14.86 -3.45
C LEU A 270 -14.73 -14.10 -3.97
N SER A 271 -15.89 -14.35 -3.38
CA SER A 271 -17.10 -13.60 -3.69
C SER A 271 -17.29 -12.47 -2.69
N HIS A 272 -17.25 -11.23 -3.18
CA HIS A 272 -17.48 -10.03 -2.38
C HIS A 272 -18.88 -9.48 -2.61
N TRP A 273 -19.66 -9.35 -1.54
CA TRP A 273 -21.07 -8.89 -1.58
C TRP A 273 -21.21 -7.44 -1.14
N GLY A 274 -20.29 -6.94 -0.33
CA GLY A 274 -20.29 -5.57 0.15
C GLY A 274 -19.30 -5.37 1.28
N SER A 275 -18.86 -4.14 1.45
CA SER A 275 -18.04 -3.71 2.56
C SER A 275 -18.36 -2.29 2.94
N SER A 276 -18.15 -1.97 4.20
CA SER A 276 -18.22 -0.59 4.69
C SER A 276 -17.10 -0.35 5.69
N VAL A 277 -16.52 0.82 5.64
CA VAL A 277 -15.65 1.36 6.69
C VAL A 277 -16.47 2.40 7.42
N VAL A 278 -16.66 2.21 8.71
CA VAL A 278 -17.44 3.10 9.56
C VAL A 278 -16.49 3.69 10.59
N MET A 279 -16.47 5.01 10.68
CA MET A 279 -15.74 5.74 11.71
C MET A 279 -16.71 6.03 12.85
N ASP A 280 -16.42 5.50 14.03
CA ASP A 280 -17.15 5.84 15.24
C ASP A 280 -16.63 7.18 15.77
N GLY A 281 -17.54 8.15 15.93
CA GLY A 281 -17.21 9.51 16.33
C GLY A 281 -17.13 10.54 15.21
N GLY A 282 -16.94 10.11 13.95
CA GLY A 282 -16.91 10.99 12.78
C GLY A 282 -15.82 12.05 12.79
N PHE A 283 -15.89 12.99 11.85
CA PHE A 283 -15.00 14.13 11.77
C PHE A 283 -15.40 15.19 12.80
N ASN A 284 -14.53 15.51 13.75
CA ASN A 284 -14.81 16.53 14.77
C ASN A 284 -14.47 17.92 14.24
N ASN A 285 -15.46 18.60 13.69
CA ASN A 285 -15.31 19.98 13.22
C ASN A 285 -14.97 20.97 14.33
N ASP A 286 -15.41 20.70 15.56
CA ASP A 286 -15.22 21.63 16.68
C ASP A 286 -13.77 21.64 17.20
N ALA A 287 -13.04 20.53 17.00
CA ALA A 287 -11.64 20.40 17.36
C ALA A 287 -10.68 20.69 16.20
N SER A 288 -11.20 21.07 15.03
CA SER A 288 -10.41 21.27 13.83
C SER A 288 -10.04 22.73 13.61
N ALA A 289 -8.85 22.97 13.07
CA ALA A 289 -8.38 24.29 12.69
C ALA A 289 -8.77 24.60 11.24
N ILE A 290 -9.23 25.81 10.99
CA ILE A 290 -9.60 26.29 9.64
C ILE A 290 -8.44 27.06 9.07
N TYR A 291 -8.06 26.67 7.87
CA TYR A 291 -6.99 27.31 7.11
C TYR A 291 -7.47 27.78 5.75
N ASN A 292 -6.74 28.73 5.20
CA ASN A 292 -6.97 29.18 3.84
C ASN A 292 -5.65 29.58 3.18
N TYR A 293 -5.62 29.50 1.88
CA TYR A 293 -4.54 30.01 1.07
C TYR A 293 -5.07 30.61 -0.22
N GLY A 294 -4.71 31.84 -0.51
CA GLY A 294 -5.03 32.56 -1.73
C GLY A 294 -3.77 32.93 -2.50
N MET A 295 -3.82 32.76 -3.80
CA MET A 295 -2.77 33.28 -4.69
C MET A 295 -2.74 34.79 -4.60
N THR A 296 -1.55 35.36 -4.45
CA THR A 296 -1.33 36.83 -4.43
C THR A 296 -1.02 37.38 -5.82
N THR A 297 -0.62 36.54 -6.75
CA THR A 297 -0.32 36.88 -8.14
C THR A 297 -1.14 36.03 -9.07
N ALA A 298 -1.82 36.68 -10.01
CA ALA A 298 -2.60 35.97 -11.01
C ALA A 298 -1.70 35.19 -11.97
N LEU A 299 -2.11 33.96 -12.29
CA LEU A 299 -1.54 33.27 -13.44
C LEU A 299 -2.10 33.94 -14.70
N THR A 300 -1.20 34.49 -15.51
CA THR A 300 -1.57 35.16 -16.75
C THR A 300 -1.43 34.24 -17.95
N SER A 301 -2.42 34.34 -18.83
CA SER A 301 -2.43 33.65 -20.11
C SER A 301 -2.19 32.13 -20.02
N PRO A 302 -2.97 31.39 -19.27
CA PRO A 302 -3.11 29.97 -19.55
C PRO A 302 -3.83 29.83 -20.90
N ASN A 303 -3.09 30.10 -21.96
CA ASN A 303 -3.60 30.17 -23.34
C ASN A 303 -3.88 28.81 -23.96
N SER A 304 -3.82 27.79 -23.15
CA SER A 304 -3.93 26.42 -23.61
C SER A 304 -5.35 25.92 -23.35
N THR A 305 -5.95 25.29 -24.36
CA THR A 305 -7.10 24.40 -24.18
C THR A 305 -6.69 23.15 -23.36
N ALA A 306 -5.43 23.03 -22.97
CA ALA A 306 -4.94 22.00 -22.07
C ALA A 306 -5.19 22.38 -20.61
N ALA A 307 -5.30 21.38 -19.77
CA ALA A 307 -5.46 21.53 -18.33
C ALA A 307 -4.16 22.05 -17.69
N VAL A 308 -4.19 23.24 -17.11
CA VAL A 308 -3.04 23.89 -16.45
C VAL A 308 -3.21 23.83 -14.94
N PRO A 309 -2.34 23.15 -14.19
CA PRO A 309 -2.38 23.18 -12.74
C PRO A 309 -1.92 24.55 -12.22
N ILE A 310 -2.73 25.17 -11.36
CA ILE A 310 -2.47 26.53 -10.84
C ILE A 310 -2.07 26.50 -9.37
N MET A 311 -2.55 25.53 -8.62
CA MET A 311 -2.25 25.35 -7.20
C MET A 311 -2.22 23.86 -6.89
N ALA A 312 -1.36 23.46 -5.97
CA ALA A 312 -1.31 22.12 -5.43
C ALA A 312 -1.33 22.18 -3.91
N ILE A 313 -2.05 21.26 -3.27
CA ILE A 313 -2.07 21.08 -1.81
C ILE A 313 -1.81 19.63 -1.48
N ARG A 314 -1.02 19.41 -0.43
CA ARG A 314 -0.76 18.08 0.16
C ARG A 314 -0.66 18.19 1.67
N ILE A 315 -0.77 17.06 2.34
CA ILE A 315 -0.36 16.93 3.74
C ILE A 315 1.17 16.82 3.78
N ALA A 316 1.83 17.53 4.70
CA ALA A 316 3.28 17.40 4.86
C ALA A 316 3.65 15.93 5.12
N PRO A 317 4.63 15.36 4.40
CA PRO A 317 4.96 13.93 4.52
C PRO A 317 5.43 13.53 5.91
N SER A 318 6.09 14.44 6.62
CA SER A 318 6.57 14.26 7.99
C SER A 318 6.44 15.57 8.76
N VAL A 319 6.12 15.48 10.02
CA VAL A 319 6.08 16.65 10.96
C VAL A 319 7.31 16.74 11.82
N ASP A 320 8.17 15.71 11.84
CA ASP A 320 9.44 15.67 12.53
C ASP A 320 10.58 15.48 11.53
N ASN A 321 11.54 16.38 11.54
CA ASN A 321 12.73 16.30 10.70
C ASN A 321 13.87 15.48 11.33
N GLY A 322 13.59 14.75 12.41
CA GLY A 322 14.59 13.93 13.08
C GLY A 322 15.58 14.72 13.92
N THR A 323 15.21 15.87 14.47
CA THR A 323 16.06 16.66 15.36
C THR A 323 16.43 15.83 16.59
N ALA A 324 17.71 15.58 16.77
CA ALA A 324 18.22 14.79 17.89
C ALA A 324 17.82 15.40 19.24
N GLY A 325 17.29 14.58 20.12
CA GLY A 325 16.92 14.98 21.50
C GLY A 325 15.43 15.23 21.73
N LEU A 326 14.63 15.33 20.64
CA LEU A 326 13.17 15.29 20.69
C LEU A 326 12.73 13.92 20.27
N PHE A 327 12.04 13.13 20.60
CA PHE A 327 11.62 11.77 20.15
C PHE A 327 12.70 10.91 19.46
N GLY A 328 13.96 11.33 19.50
CA GLY A 328 15.07 10.64 18.87
C GLY A 328 15.08 10.79 17.34
N LEU A 329 15.51 9.76 16.65
CA LEU A 329 15.56 9.73 15.17
C LEU A 329 14.27 9.14 14.54
N LYS A 330 13.14 9.22 15.23
CA LYS A 330 11.88 8.66 14.73
C LYS A 330 11.19 9.68 13.83
N GLU A 331 10.97 9.29 12.60
CA GLU A 331 10.06 9.99 11.70
C GLU A 331 8.62 9.88 12.21
N ILE A 332 8.00 11.02 12.46
CA ILE A 332 6.58 11.10 12.83
C ILE A 332 5.78 11.33 11.56
N ILE A 333 4.97 10.36 11.21
CA ILE A 333 4.13 10.46 10.04
C ILE A 333 2.92 11.31 10.35
N ASN A 334 2.65 12.23 9.45
CA ASN A 334 1.50 13.11 9.55
C ASN A 334 0.21 12.33 9.32
N ARG A 335 -0.67 12.28 10.32
CA ARG A 335 -1.98 11.60 10.29
C ARG A 335 -3.14 12.55 10.10
N LEU A 336 -2.86 13.76 9.67
CA LEU A 336 -3.87 14.76 9.40
C LEU A 336 -4.91 14.24 8.40
N GLN A 337 -6.15 14.63 8.63
CA GLN A 337 -7.20 14.64 7.61
C GLN A 337 -7.45 16.08 7.17
N LEU A 338 -7.36 16.32 5.88
CA LEU A 338 -7.64 17.60 5.26
C LEU A 338 -9.00 17.53 4.57
N GLN A 339 -9.97 18.29 5.06
CA GLN A 339 -11.28 18.40 4.45
C GLN A 339 -11.42 19.75 3.75
N LEU A 340 -11.61 19.72 2.44
CA LEU A 340 -11.89 20.91 1.65
C LEU A 340 -13.24 21.51 2.05
N ARG A 341 -13.31 22.83 2.08
CA ARG A 341 -14.55 23.56 2.38
C ARG A 341 -15.04 24.33 1.17
N GLU A 342 -14.18 25.12 0.62
CA GLU A 342 -14.55 26.07 -0.42
C GLU A 342 -13.36 26.34 -1.34
N ILE A 343 -13.65 26.51 -2.61
CA ILE A 343 -12.73 27.14 -3.56
C ILE A 343 -13.38 28.40 -4.12
N ALA A 344 -12.59 29.47 -4.16
CA ALA A 344 -12.98 30.70 -4.86
C ALA A 344 -11.96 30.99 -5.96
N VAL A 345 -12.42 31.34 -7.13
CA VAL A 345 -11.59 31.78 -8.25
C VAL A 345 -12.01 33.16 -8.73
N VAL A 346 -11.05 34.00 -9.05
CA VAL A 346 -11.26 35.29 -9.71
C VAL A 346 -10.69 35.21 -11.11
N THR A 347 -11.51 35.47 -12.08
CA THR A 347 -11.17 35.29 -13.50
C THR A 347 -11.65 36.47 -14.33
N ASN A 348 -11.02 36.67 -15.49
CA ASN A 348 -11.47 37.63 -16.49
C ASN A 348 -12.07 36.98 -17.74
N THR A 349 -12.18 35.65 -17.73
CA THR A 349 -12.87 34.84 -18.73
C THR A 349 -13.40 33.58 -18.12
N THR A 350 -14.23 32.83 -18.85
CA THR A 350 -14.73 31.54 -18.36
C THR A 350 -13.63 30.47 -18.41
N TYR A 351 -13.46 29.76 -17.30
CA TYR A 351 -12.59 28.59 -17.16
C TYR A 351 -13.42 27.38 -16.73
N LEU A 352 -13.07 26.21 -17.25
CA LEU A 352 -13.37 24.98 -16.56
C LEU A 352 -12.32 24.79 -15.45
N VAL A 353 -12.77 24.84 -14.20
CA VAL A 353 -11.92 24.61 -13.02
C VAL A 353 -12.18 23.19 -12.53
N GLN A 354 -11.11 22.41 -12.35
CA GLN A 354 -11.18 21.03 -11.90
C GLN A 354 -10.28 20.85 -10.67
N LEU A 355 -10.72 19.97 -9.77
CA LEU A 355 -9.88 19.45 -8.70
C LEU A 355 -9.43 18.05 -9.09
N ILE A 356 -8.13 17.88 -9.32
CA ILE A 356 -7.54 16.61 -9.76
C ILE A 356 -6.67 16.06 -8.65
N LEU A 357 -7.01 14.88 -8.16
CA LEU A 357 -6.24 14.14 -7.16
C LEU A 357 -5.20 13.27 -7.85
N ASN A 358 -3.94 13.36 -7.40
CA ASN A 358 -2.81 12.54 -7.87
C ASN A 358 -2.50 12.63 -9.37
N GLY A 359 -2.77 13.76 -9.96
CA GLY A 359 -2.28 14.08 -11.31
C GLY A 359 -0.77 14.31 -11.33
N VAL A 360 -0.17 14.26 -12.52
CA VAL A 360 1.25 14.51 -12.74
C VAL A 360 1.42 15.69 -13.68
N PRO A 361 1.88 16.84 -13.18
CA PRO A 361 2.20 17.99 -14.03
C PRO A 361 3.48 17.75 -14.84
N SER A 362 3.54 18.26 -16.06
CA SER A 362 4.74 18.21 -16.92
C SER A 362 5.90 19.04 -16.34
N ALA A 363 5.56 20.10 -15.62
CA ALA A 363 6.45 20.94 -14.81
C ALA A 363 5.61 21.68 -13.77
N PHE A 364 6.23 22.26 -12.75
CA PHE A 364 5.56 23.11 -11.77
C PHE A 364 6.57 24.11 -11.20
N SER A 365 6.29 25.40 -11.28
CA SER A 365 7.27 26.43 -10.89
C SER A 365 7.37 26.65 -9.38
N GLY A 366 6.31 26.37 -8.63
CA GLY A 366 6.25 26.52 -7.19
C GLY A 366 6.77 25.28 -6.45
N SER A 367 7.19 25.50 -5.21
CA SER A 367 7.54 24.45 -4.26
C SER A 367 6.51 24.41 -3.14
N PHE A 368 6.34 23.25 -2.53
CA PHE A 368 5.50 23.09 -1.35
C PHE A 368 6.09 23.85 -0.17
N GLY A 369 5.31 24.71 0.43
CA GLY A 369 5.64 25.48 1.63
C GLY A 369 4.55 25.32 2.68
N SER A 370 4.97 25.36 3.95
CA SER A 370 4.05 25.39 5.08
C SER A 370 3.30 26.73 5.10
N ILE A 371 2.06 26.68 5.56
CA ILE A 371 1.21 27.84 5.66
C ILE A 371 1.34 28.37 7.07
N ALA A 372 1.73 29.63 7.17
CA ALA A 372 1.83 30.33 8.43
C ALA A 372 0.55 31.13 8.68
N GLN A 373 -0.05 31.00 9.84
CA GLN A 373 -1.09 31.91 10.32
C GLN A 373 -0.52 33.27 10.77
N SER A 374 0.75 33.27 11.14
CA SER A 374 1.49 34.50 11.44
C SER A 374 2.96 34.33 10.98
N ALA A 375 3.71 35.42 10.92
CA ALA A 375 5.12 35.41 10.52
C ALA A 375 6.02 34.53 11.42
N THR A 376 5.56 34.13 12.59
CA THR A 376 6.30 33.38 13.60
C THR A 376 5.70 32.03 13.96
N ASN A 377 4.52 31.67 13.43
CA ASN A 377 3.83 30.44 13.78
C ASN A 377 3.29 29.73 12.52
N THR A 378 3.77 28.51 12.28
CA THR A 378 3.34 27.62 11.20
C THR A 378 2.48 26.54 11.80
N ASP A 379 1.20 26.84 12.02
CA ASP A 379 0.28 25.93 12.71
C ASP A 379 -0.32 24.87 11.75
N SER A 380 -0.29 25.12 10.44
CA SER A 380 -0.76 24.17 9.43
C SER A 380 0.29 23.10 9.18
N ILE A 381 -0.16 21.86 9.16
CA ILE A 381 0.64 20.69 8.77
C ILE A 381 0.31 20.20 7.35
N SER A 382 -0.41 21.01 6.59
CA SER A 382 -0.51 20.90 5.13
C SER A 382 0.46 21.86 4.43
N GLN A 383 0.73 21.59 3.18
CA GLN A 383 1.63 22.37 2.34
C GLN A 383 0.96 22.76 1.04
N VAL A 384 1.17 23.99 0.59
CA VAL A 384 0.66 24.50 -0.67
C VAL A 384 1.80 24.91 -1.58
N ALA A 385 1.66 24.65 -2.87
CA ALA A 385 2.51 25.13 -3.94
C ALA A 385 1.65 25.89 -4.98
N VAL A 386 2.19 26.99 -5.52
CA VAL A 386 1.52 27.79 -6.55
C VAL A 386 2.33 27.77 -7.84
N ASN A 387 1.66 27.51 -8.94
CA ASN A 387 2.28 27.55 -10.26
C ASN A 387 2.17 28.95 -10.88
N THR A 388 3.28 29.47 -11.36
CA THR A 388 3.35 30.74 -12.08
C THR A 388 3.62 30.55 -13.58
N THR A 389 3.77 29.30 -14.03
CA THR A 389 4.10 28.95 -15.41
C THR A 389 2.85 28.51 -16.16
N ASN A 390 2.51 29.21 -17.22
CA ASN A 390 1.27 29.01 -17.98
C ASN A 390 1.31 27.91 -19.05
N THR A 391 2.48 27.31 -19.31
CA THR A 391 2.70 26.28 -20.34
C THR A 391 2.66 24.86 -19.78
N VAL A 392 2.46 24.71 -18.47
CA VAL A 392 2.44 23.41 -17.77
C VAL A 392 1.11 22.72 -18.04
N THR A 393 1.17 21.44 -18.34
CA THR A 393 -0.01 20.58 -18.46
C THR A 393 0.00 19.51 -17.37
N ILE A 394 -1.18 19.01 -16.99
CA ILE A 394 -1.31 17.90 -16.06
C ILE A 394 -1.88 16.69 -16.78
N SER A 395 -1.40 15.50 -16.44
CA SER A 395 -1.86 14.23 -16.98
C SER A 395 -2.22 13.25 -15.87
N GLY A 396 -3.12 12.32 -16.14
CA GLY A 396 -3.55 11.32 -15.15
C GLY A 396 -4.32 11.94 -13.98
N GLY A 397 -4.37 11.19 -12.89
CA GLY A 397 -5.13 11.56 -11.70
C GLY A 397 -6.63 11.35 -11.83
N THR A 398 -7.35 11.65 -10.74
CA THR A 398 -8.81 11.54 -10.68
C THR A 398 -9.44 12.90 -10.47
N SER A 399 -10.31 13.33 -11.37
CA SER A 399 -11.10 14.55 -11.18
C SER A 399 -12.19 14.29 -10.15
N ILE A 400 -12.11 14.98 -9.00
CA ILE A 400 -13.05 14.82 -7.88
C ILE A 400 -14.13 15.93 -7.85
N ALA A 401 -13.88 17.05 -8.50
CA ALA A 401 -14.85 18.11 -8.68
C ALA A 401 -14.55 18.91 -9.95
N ALA A 402 -15.56 19.49 -10.55
CA ALA A 402 -15.44 20.38 -11.69
C ALA A 402 -16.57 21.41 -11.71
N PHE A 403 -16.24 22.64 -12.07
CA PHE A 403 -17.21 23.72 -12.26
C PHE A 403 -16.71 24.75 -13.28
N TYR A 404 -17.62 25.55 -13.81
CA TYR A 404 -17.24 26.67 -14.66
C TYR A 404 -17.19 27.97 -13.86
N SER A 405 -16.14 28.76 -14.07
CA SER A 405 -16.07 30.12 -13.53
C SER A 405 -16.95 31.07 -14.34
N ASN A 406 -17.35 32.17 -13.70
CA ASN A 406 -17.94 33.31 -14.43
C ASN A 406 -16.97 33.85 -15.47
N ALA A 407 -17.49 34.48 -16.51
CA ALA A 407 -16.69 35.10 -17.52
C ALA A 407 -15.87 36.31 -17.03
N SER A 408 -16.25 36.88 -15.89
CA SER A 408 -15.53 37.95 -15.21
C SER A 408 -15.96 38.02 -13.74
N GLY A 409 -15.00 38.17 -12.84
CA GLY A 409 -15.23 38.28 -11.41
C GLY A 409 -14.97 37.02 -10.62
N GLN A 410 -15.56 36.96 -9.43
CA GLN A 410 -15.38 35.84 -8.50
C GLN A 410 -16.46 34.78 -8.70
N THR A 411 -16.01 33.53 -8.66
CA THR A 411 -16.87 32.35 -8.56
C THR A 411 -16.44 31.55 -7.32
N THR A 412 -17.41 31.18 -6.49
CA THR A 412 -17.19 30.37 -5.30
C THR A 412 -17.92 29.05 -5.45
N TYR A 413 -17.25 27.96 -5.07
CA TYR A 413 -17.80 26.60 -5.13
C TYR A 413 -17.61 25.90 -3.80
N ASP A 414 -18.68 25.32 -3.26
CA ASP A 414 -18.69 24.55 -2.00
C ASP A 414 -18.12 23.15 -2.25
N LEU A 415 -17.12 22.78 -1.47
CA LEU A 415 -16.43 21.49 -1.52
C LEU A 415 -16.72 20.62 -0.31
N SER A 416 -17.60 21.04 0.57
CA SER A 416 -17.87 20.35 1.85
C SER A 416 -18.41 18.91 1.69
N ALA A 417 -18.96 18.59 0.51
CA ALA A 417 -19.42 17.24 0.17
C ALA A 417 -18.29 16.28 -0.27
N ILE A 418 -17.07 16.79 -0.50
CA ILE A 418 -15.94 15.98 -0.92
C ILE A 418 -15.32 15.32 0.31
N SER A 419 -14.99 14.03 0.18
CA SER A 419 -14.31 13.27 1.22
C SER A 419 -12.97 13.89 1.62
N ALA A 420 -12.59 13.72 2.88
CA ALA A 420 -11.31 14.20 3.38
C ALA A 420 -10.12 13.54 2.64
N ILE A 421 -9.07 14.31 2.43
CA ILE A 421 -7.80 13.84 1.89
C ILE A 421 -6.91 13.48 3.08
N GLY A 422 -6.49 12.23 3.15
CA GLY A 422 -5.85 11.73 4.36
C GLY A 422 -4.57 10.90 4.16
N ASN A 423 -4.08 10.77 2.94
CA ASN A 423 -2.87 10.00 2.70
C ASN A 423 -1.63 10.89 2.69
N ALA A 424 -0.99 11.01 3.85
CA ALA A 424 0.43 11.29 3.86
C ALA A 424 1.12 9.99 3.48
N ALA A 425 1.61 9.86 2.27
CA ALA A 425 2.32 8.66 1.90
C ALA A 425 3.61 8.57 2.70
N LEU A 426 3.83 7.39 3.13
CA LEU A 426 5.07 6.91 3.65
C LEU A 426 6.13 7.03 2.58
N GLY A 427 7.13 7.83 2.87
CA GLY A 427 8.31 7.90 2.07
C GLY A 427 8.25 8.76 0.82
N GLY A 428 7.30 9.61 0.68
CA GLY A 428 7.26 10.62 -0.39
C GLY A 428 8.28 11.71 -0.23
N GLY A 429 9.50 11.38 0.09
CA GLY A 429 10.65 12.26 0.16
C GLY A 429 10.43 13.57 0.92
N THR A 430 11.43 14.06 1.55
CA THR A 430 11.52 15.42 2.15
C THR A 430 11.54 16.53 1.09
N SER A 431 11.39 16.19 -0.19
CA SER A 431 11.45 17.16 -1.27
C SER A 431 10.24 18.08 -1.26
N ASN A 432 10.47 19.36 -1.21
CA ASN A 432 9.44 20.39 -1.36
C ASN A 432 9.04 20.63 -2.81
N THR A 433 9.67 19.97 -3.78
CA THR A 433 9.31 20.09 -5.19
C THR A 433 8.03 19.35 -5.51
N VAL A 434 7.20 19.92 -6.37
CA VAL A 434 6.03 19.23 -6.90
C VAL A 434 6.49 18.12 -7.84
N PRO A 435 6.06 16.86 -7.65
CA PRO A 435 6.48 15.76 -8.49
C PRO A 435 6.04 15.93 -9.94
N THR A 436 6.95 15.67 -10.87
CA THR A 436 6.70 15.67 -12.32
C THR A 436 6.76 14.25 -12.91
N SER A 437 6.78 13.23 -12.06
CA SER A 437 6.75 11.82 -12.43
C SER A 437 5.90 11.02 -11.44
N GLN A 438 5.43 9.86 -11.85
CA GLN A 438 4.62 8.96 -10.99
C GLN A 438 5.42 8.40 -9.80
N ALA A 439 6.73 8.46 -9.82
CA ALA A 439 7.59 7.87 -8.77
C ALA A 439 7.46 8.54 -7.39
N ASN A 440 6.84 9.71 -7.31
CA ASN A 440 6.68 10.46 -6.04
C ASN A 440 5.23 10.92 -5.82
N VAL A 441 4.28 10.29 -6.49
CA VAL A 441 2.83 10.50 -6.32
C VAL A 441 2.24 9.23 -5.72
N TYR A 442 1.13 9.33 -4.99
CA TYR A 442 0.46 8.15 -4.44
C TYR A 442 0.36 7.01 -5.49
N PRO A 443 0.72 5.76 -5.15
CA PRO A 443 1.01 5.24 -3.81
C PRO A 443 2.47 5.42 -3.34
N ASP A 444 3.37 5.95 -4.15
CA ASP A 444 4.81 6.08 -3.85
C ASP A 444 5.16 7.43 -3.17
N GLY A 445 4.18 8.30 -3.01
CA GLY A 445 4.28 9.62 -2.37
C GLY A 445 2.95 10.04 -1.74
N PRO A 446 2.86 11.24 -1.14
CA PRO A 446 1.62 11.75 -0.55
C PRO A 446 0.55 11.98 -1.61
N ASP A 447 -0.71 11.91 -1.19
CA ASP A 447 -1.81 12.43 -2.01
C ASP A 447 -1.59 13.92 -2.28
N ILE A 448 -1.71 14.31 -3.52
CA ILE A 448 -1.60 15.69 -3.97
C ILE A 448 -2.86 16.07 -4.72
N LEU A 449 -3.52 17.11 -4.25
CA LEU A 449 -4.66 17.69 -4.92
C LEU A 449 -4.23 18.93 -5.72
N TYR A 450 -4.59 18.96 -6.98
CA TYR A 450 -4.34 20.07 -7.89
C TYR A 450 -5.62 20.83 -8.20
N VAL A 451 -5.55 22.16 -8.11
CA VAL A 451 -6.52 23.06 -8.73
C VAL A 451 -6.06 23.29 -10.16
N VAL A 452 -6.89 22.95 -11.11
CA VAL A 452 -6.55 22.93 -12.54
C VAL A 452 -7.53 23.82 -13.29
N ALA A 453 -7.01 24.62 -14.20
CA ALA A 453 -7.81 25.51 -15.03
C ALA A 453 -7.62 25.18 -16.52
N THR A 454 -8.73 25.15 -17.26
CA THR A 454 -8.75 24.96 -18.70
C THR A 454 -9.59 26.07 -19.33
N THR A 455 -9.06 26.77 -20.33
CA THR A 455 -9.85 27.74 -21.09
C THR A 455 -10.60 27.05 -22.24
N PRO A 456 -11.89 27.28 -22.41
CA PRO A 456 -12.64 26.69 -23.54
C PRO A 456 -12.20 27.23 -24.88
N THR A 457 -11.60 28.43 -24.93
CA THR A 457 -11.12 29.08 -26.15
C THR A 457 -9.68 29.53 -26.00
N ALA A 458 -8.85 29.22 -27.00
CA ALA A 458 -7.48 29.69 -27.03
C ALA A 458 -7.42 31.19 -27.37
N GLY A 459 -6.53 31.93 -26.73
CA GLY A 459 -6.20 33.33 -27.03
C GLY A 459 -6.62 34.33 -25.96
N GLY A 460 -5.94 35.48 -25.95
CA GLY A 460 -6.22 36.60 -25.05
C GLY A 460 -5.34 36.67 -23.79
N SER A 461 -5.41 37.81 -23.11
CA SER A 461 -4.73 38.01 -21.79
C SER A 461 -5.64 37.51 -20.67
N ASN A 462 -5.81 36.20 -20.60
CA ASN A 462 -6.65 35.57 -19.58
C ASN A 462 -5.94 35.52 -18.26
N THR A 463 -6.65 35.70 -17.15
CA THR A 463 -6.09 35.66 -15.79
C THR A 463 -6.94 34.82 -14.88
N ILE A 464 -6.29 34.11 -13.97
CA ILE A 464 -6.93 33.37 -12.90
C ILE A 464 -6.17 33.50 -11.58
N LEU A 465 -6.92 33.74 -10.52
CA LEU A 465 -6.49 33.64 -9.14
C LEU A 465 -7.36 32.59 -8.45
N ALA A 466 -6.79 31.79 -7.59
CA ALA A 466 -7.53 30.82 -6.80
C ALA A 466 -7.26 31.03 -5.30
N ARG A 467 -8.28 30.76 -4.48
CA ARG A 467 -8.21 30.66 -3.04
C ARG A 467 -8.89 29.35 -2.62
N LEU A 468 -8.26 28.60 -1.74
CA LEU A 468 -8.76 27.37 -1.17
C LEU A 468 -8.92 27.51 0.33
N ASN A 469 -10.06 27.10 0.86
CA ASN A 469 -10.34 27.01 2.29
C ASN A 469 -10.48 25.52 2.66
N TRP A 470 -9.85 25.13 3.75
CA TRP A 470 -9.93 23.75 4.26
C TRP A 470 -9.90 23.72 5.77
N VAL A 471 -10.18 22.56 6.30
CA VAL A 471 -10.13 22.25 7.73
C VAL A 471 -9.14 21.13 7.94
N GLU A 472 -8.31 21.27 8.95
CA GLU A 472 -7.36 20.26 9.40
C GLU A 472 -7.84 19.63 10.69
N SER A 473 -8.01 18.32 10.68
CA SER A 473 -8.30 17.52 11.87
C SER A 473 -7.20 16.50 12.08
N GLN A 474 -6.69 16.43 13.28
CA GLN A 474 -5.81 15.34 13.66
C GLN A 474 -6.66 14.09 13.92
N ALA A 475 -6.33 13.01 13.20
CA ALA A 475 -6.94 11.70 13.39
C ALA A 475 -6.24 10.94 14.53
#